data_08669dec6b6b327b415205dddea2a8b4
#
_entry.id   08669dec6b6b327b415205dddea2a8b4
#
_cell.length_a   1.000
_cell.length_b   1.000
_cell.length_c   1.000
_cell.angle_alpha   90.00
_cell.angle_beta   90.00
_cell.angle_gamma   90.00
#
_symmetry.space_group_name_H-M   'P 1'
#
loop_
_entity.id
_entity.type
_entity.pdbx_description
1 polymer ?
#
loop_
_entity_poly.entity_id
_entity_poly.type
_entity_poly.pdbx_seq_one_letter_code
_entity_poly.pdbx_strand_id
1 'polypeptide(L)'
;MAIASERDFDVVVLGAGPIGQNAAERARAAGLRVGMVERELVGGECSYWACVPSKALLRPVIAVADARRIDGAREAITGTISAEGVFGRRNRYVTDWDDSGQADWVSGIGATLVRGHGRLDGPRRVVVTTGDDERVALTARHAVVVCTGSRPALPDLPGMTETKPWTNRRATDSSEVPQRLAVVGAGGVGVEMATAWQGLGSQVTLLSRGSGLLPRMEPFVGELIGRGLIDAGVDVRVGVSVRALRRLDDTSVVLELDDGSELTVNEVLFATGRAPLTDDIGLETVGLEPGSWLEVDDTCLVRGAVEDGWLYAAGDVNHRALLTHQGKYQGRIAGAAIGARAAGNPLDTNPWGAHATTADHYAVPQAFFTDPEAAAVGLTAQQAKDARYHVRVADIEIGDVVMGAKLYADGYTGRARMVVDQESGRLLGVTMVGPGVTELLHSATIAVAGHVTVDRLWHAVPCFPTISELWLRLLEAYRDGSDHN
;
A
#
# COMPACT_ATOMS: atom_id res chain seq x y z
N MET A 1 6.39 -35.09 -13.06
CA MET A 1 5.70 -35.12 -14.37
C MET A 1 6.64 -34.57 -15.44
N ALA A 2 6.56 -35.07 -16.69
CA ALA A 2 7.39 -34.59 -17.80
C ALA A 2 6.97 -33.18 -18.23
N ILE A 3 7.88 -32.43 -18.85
CA ILE A 3 7.57 -31.14 -19.49
C ILE A 3 6.74 -31.42 -20.74
N ALA A 4 5.56 -30.81 -20.85
CA ALA A 4 4.64 -30.99 -21.98
C ALA A 4 5.03 -30.09 -23.18
N SER A 5 5.54 -28.89 -22.91
CA SER A 5 5.99 -27.94 -23.94
C SER A 5 7.06 -26.99 -23.41
N GLU A 6 7.87 -26.44 -24.34
CA GLU A 6 8.88 -25.44 -24.05
C GLU A 6 8.62 -24.16 -24.88
N ARG A 7 8.83 -22.99 -24.28
CA ARG A 7 8.65 -21.69 -24.93
C ARG A 7 9.80 -20.74 -24.56
N ASP A 8 10.30 -20.02 -25.56
CA ASP A 8 11.39 -19.08 -25.37
C ASP A 8 10.87 -17.63 -25.37
N PHE A 9 11.35 -16.86 -24.42
CA PHE A 9 11.10 -15.43 -24.26
C PHE A 9 12.43 -14.69 -24.05
N ASP A 10 12.42 -13.39 -24.21
CA ASP A 10 13.52 -12.55 -23.81
C ASP A 10 13.43 -12.24 -22.31
N VAL A 11 12.21 -12.08 -21.79
CA VAL A 11 11.91 -11.84 -20.38
C VAL A 11 10.72 -12.70 -19.95
N VAL A 12 10.81 -13.28 -18.76
CA VAL A 12 9.68 -13.95 -18.08
C VAL A 12 9.33 -13.18 -16.81
N VAL A 13 8.05 -12.81 -16.64
CA VAL A 13 7.54 -12.12 -15.46
C VAL A 13 6.68 -13.08 -14.65
N LEU A 14 7.05 -13.32 -13.40
CA LEU A 14 6.29 -14.13 -12.44
C LEU A 14 5.36 -13.23 -11.62
N GLY A 15 4.05 -13.34 -11.89
CA GLY A 15 3.01 -12.51 -11.31
C GLY A 15 2.56 -11.40 -12.25
N ALA A 16 1.29 -11.43 -12.66
CA ALA A 16 0.66 -10.44 -13.53
C ALA A 16 -0.19 -9.42 -12.73
N GLY A 17 0.20 -9.14 -11.49
CA GLY A 17 -0.30 -8.01 -10.74
C GLY A 17 0.19 -6.67 -11.33
N PRO A 18 -0.21 -5.52 -10.76
CA PRO A 18 0.09 -4.21 -11.34
C PRO A 18 1.60 -3.94 -11.50
N ILE A 19 2.43 -4.57 -10.70
CA ILE A 19 3.89 -4.43 -10.75
C ILE A 19 4.45 -5.18 -11.96
N GLY A 20 4.08 -6.45 -12.10
CA GLY A 20 4.49 -7.27 -13.23
C GLY A 20 4.02 -6.71 -14.56
N GLN A 21 2.82 -6.13 -14.62
CA GLN A 21 2.30 -5.43 -15.79
C GLN A 21 3.21 -4.25 -16.20
N ASN A 22 3.65 -3.42 -15.23
CA ASN A 22 4.55 -2.30 -15.51
C ASN A 22 5.95 -2.76 -15.97
N ALA A 23 6.48 -3.84 -15.39
CA ALA A 23 7.75 -4.43 -15.83
C ALA A 23 7.65 -4.99 -17.25
N ALA A 24 6.56 -5.72 -17.53
CA ALA A 24 6.30 -6.30 -18.85
C ALA A 24 6.14 -5.22 -19.94
N GLU A 25 5.34 -4.19 -19.67
CA GLU A 25 5.13 -3.07 -20.60
C GLU A 25 6.46 -2.40 -20.97
N ARG A 26 7.33 -2.13 -20.00
CA ARG A 26 8.63 -1.49 -20.28
C ARG A 26 9.59 -2.40 -21.02
N ALA A 27 9.62 -3.69 -20.70
CA ALA A 27 10.41 -4.66 -21.46
C ALA A 27 9.88 -4.79 -22.91
N ARG A 28 8.55 -4.80 -23.10
CA ARG A 28 7.94 -4.76 -24.43
C ARG A 28 8.28 -3.49 -25.22
N ALA A 29 8.24 -2.34 -24.56
CA ALA A 29 8.63 -1.06 -25.18
C ALA A 29 10.09 -1.04 -25.65
N ALA A 30 10.97 -1.85 -25.04
CA ALA A 30 12.34 -2.09 -25.48
C ALA A 30 12.46 -3.14 -26.60
N GLY A 31 11.34 -3.63 -27.16
CA GLY A 31 11.31 -4.60 -28.25
C GLY A 31 11.48 -6.07 -27.80
N LEU A 32 11.50 -6.36 -26.51
CA LEU A 32 11.72 -7.72 -25.99
C LEU A 32 10.44 -8.56 -26.03
N ARG A 33 10.55 -9.87 -26.28
CA ARG A 33 9.44 -10.82 -26.17
C ARG A 33 9.23 -11.16 -24.69
N VAL A 34 8.02 -10.95 -24.17
CA VAL A 34 7.69 -11.13 -22.75
C VAL A 34 6.65 -12.23 -22.56
N GLY A 35 6.97 -13.19 -21.69
CA GLY A 35 6.02 -14.15 -21.12
C GLY A 35 5.62 -13.70 -19.71
N MET A 36 4.33 -13.63 -19.41
CA MET A 36 3.80 -13.33 -18.08
C MET A 36 3.10 -14.55 -17.51
N VAL A 37 3.43 -14.92 -16.28
CA VAL A 37 2.84 -16.06 -15.58
C VAL A 37 1.91 -15.55 -14.48
N GLU A 38 0.67 -16.06 -14.45
CA GLU A 38 -0.30 -15.71 -13.41
C GLU A 38 -1.09 -16.95 -12.95
N ARG A 39 -1.13 -17.17 -11.65
CA ARG A 39 -1.80 -18.33 -11.06
C ARG A 39 -3.26 -18.09 -10.67
N GLU A 40 -3.64 -16.83 -10.44
CA GLU A 40 -4.99 -16.44 -10.03
C GLU A 40 -5.58 -15.47 -11.08
N LEU A 41 -5.76 -14.21 -10.70
CA LEU A 41 -6.34 -13.17 -11.56
C LEU A 41 -5.28 -12.18 -12.04
N VAL A 42 -5.24 -11.90 -13.33
CA VAL A 42 -4.43 -10.83 -13.90
C VAL A 42 -4.92 -9.50 -13.35
N GLY A 43 -4.02 -8.74 -12.69
CA GLY A 43 -4.38 -7.55 -11.90
C GLY A 43 -4.06 -7.74 -10.41
N GLY A 44 -3.99 -8.98 -9.96
CA GLY A 44 -3.49 -9.38 -8.65
C GLY A 44 -4.23 -8.79 -7.45
N GLU A 45 -3.57 -8.81 -6.31
CA GLU A 45 -4.11 -8.42 -5.00
C GLU A 45 -4.69 -6.98 -5.00
N CYS A 46 -3.98 -6.03 -5.62
CA CYS A 46 -4.38 -4.63 -5.64
C CYS A 46 -5.73 -4.40 -6.32
N SER A 47 -5.97 -5.05 -7.46
CA SER A 47 -7.18 -4.87 -8.25
C SER A 47 -8.41 -5.52 -7.59
N TYR A 48 -8.23 -6.68 -6.94
CA TYR A 48 -9.35 -7.53 -6.54
C TYR A 48 -9.53 -7.67 -5.03
N TRP A 49 -8.47 -7.50 -4.20
CA TRP A 49 -8.53 -7.79 -2.77
C TRP A 49 -7.82 -6.77 -1.86
N ALA A 50 -7.31 -5.66 -2.43
CA ALA A 50 -6.63 -4.62 -1.64
C ALA A 50 -7.08 -3.22 -2.05
N CYS A 51 -6.30 -2.51 -2.88
CA CYS A 51 -6.45 -1.07 -3.11
C CYS A 51 -7.83 -0.70 -3.69
N VAL A 52 -8.24 -1.37 -4.76
CA VAL A 52 -9.50 -1.00 -5.45
C VAL A 52 -10.71 -1.30 -4.59
N PRO A 53 -10.93 -2.54 -4.10
CA PRO A 53 -12.12 -2.83 -3.32
C PRO A 53 -12.14 -2.08 -1.98
N SER A 54 -11.02 -1.91 -1.29
CA SER A 54 -11.01 -1.18 -0.02
C SER A 54 -11.42 0.29 -0.18
N LYS A 55 -10.94 0.98 -1.22
CA LYS A 55 -11.34 2.36 -1.50
C LYS A 55 -12.75 2.46 -2.04
N ALA A 56 -13.24 1.41 -2.72
CA ALA A 56 -14.65 1.31 -3.11
C ALA A 56 -15.59 1.19 -1.89
N LEU A 57 -15.17 0.50 -0.83
CA LEU A 57 -15.90 0.42 0.44
C LEU A 57 -15.81 1.73 1.23
N LEU A 58 -14.62 2.33 1.33
CA LEU A 58 -14.37 3.52 2.13
C LEU A 58 -15.03 4.78 1.58
N ARG A 59 -14.98 5.01 0.26
CA ARG A 59 -15.44 6.28 -0.32
C ARG A 59 -16.89 6.66 0.01
N PRO A 60 -17.90 5.76 0.01
CA PRO A 60 -19.25 6.12 0.45
C PRO A 60 -19.32 6.55 1.92
N VAL A 61 -18.53 5.91 2.80
CA VAL A 61 -18.44 6.26 4.22
C VAL A 61 -17.89 7.68 4.37
N ILE A 62 -16.76 7.96 3.73
CA ILE A 62 -16.12 9.29 3.76
C ILE A 62 -17.03 10.36 3.12
N ALA A 63 -17.68 10.06 2.00
CA ALA A 63 -18.56 11.02 1.33
C ALA A 63 -19.75 11.46 2.22
N VAL A 64 -20.32 10.54 2.97
CA VAL A 64 -21.39 10.85 3.93
C VAL A 64 -20.83 11.64 5.11
N ALA A 65 -19.65 11.28 5.62
CA ALA A 65 -18.99 12.02 6.68
C ALA A 65 -18.65 13.45 6.26
N ASP A 66 -18.13 13.65 5.04
CA ASP A 66 -17.84 14.96 4.47
C ASP A 66 -19.10 15.82 4.39
N ALA A 67 -20.19 15.28 3.84
CA ALA A 67 -21.44 16.02 3.73
C ALA A 67 -22.07 16.36 5.10
N ARG A 68 -21.87 15.50 6.10
CA ARG A 68 -22.36 15.75 7.47
C ARG A 68 -21.62 16.86 8.20
N ARG A 69 -20.43 17.25 7.75
CA ARG A 69 -19.64 18.35 8.31
C ARG A 69 -20.03 19.71 7.81
N ILE A 70 -20.96 19.81 6.85
CA ILE A 70 -21.31 21.05 6.18
C ILE A 70 -22.77 21.38 6.51
N ASP A 71 -23.04 22.52 7.13
CA ASP A 71 -24.37 23.03 7.38
C ASP A 71 -25.12 23.22 6.03
N GLY A 72 -26.38 22.84 5.98
CA GLY A 72 -27.14 22.80 4.73
C GLY A 72 -27.01 21.48 3.95
N ALA A 73 -25.84 20.85 3.89
CA ALA A 73 -25.68 19.52 3.31
C ALA A 73 -26.05 18.41 4.31
N ARG A 74 -25.71 18.61 5.59
CA ARG A 74 -26.02 17.67 6.68
C ARG A 74 -27.52 17.37 6.76
N GLU A 75 -28.35 18.37 6.63
CA GLU A 75 -29.82 18.27 6.71
C GLU A 75 -30.43 17.46 5.54
N ALA A 76 -29.71 17.37 4.41
CA ALA A 76 -30.14 16.56 3.26
C ALA A 76 -29.90 15.04 3.47
N ILE A 77 -29.07 14.67 4.46
CA ILE A 77 -28.75 13.26 4.75
C ILE A 77 -29.76 12.71 5.76
N THR A 78 -30.78 12.01 5.27
CA THR A 78 -31.89 11.53 6.09
C THR A 78 -31.84 10.03 6.38
N GLY A 79 -30.85 9.29 5.85
CA GLY A 79 -30.76 7.84 5.94
C GLY A 79 -29.39 7.34 6.40
N THR A 80 -29.25 6.02 6.39
CA THR A 80 -28.02 5.29 6.64
C THR A 80 -27.37 4.85 5.32
N ILE A 81 -26.10 4.53 5.36
CA ILE A 81 -25.39 3.97 4.20
C ILE A 81 -25.97 2.60 3.87
N SER A 82 -26.36 2.37 2.61
CA SER A 82 -26.79 1.07 2.13
C SER A 82 -25.58 0.17 1.90
N ALA A 83 -25.41 -0.84 2.74
CA ALA A 83 -24.36 -1.84 2.56
C ALA A 83 -24.46 -2.55 1.20
N GLU A 84 -25.68 -2.92 0.77
CA GLU A 84 -25.95 -3.52 -0.54
C GLU A 84 -25.46 -2.60 -1.69
N GLY A 85 -25.79 -1.30 -1.61
CA GLY A 85 -25.34 -0.31 -2.59
C GLY A 85 -23.81 -0.16 -2.63
N VAL A 86 -23.16 -0.21 -1.46
CA VAL A 86 -21.70 -0.16 -1.35
C VAL A 86 -21.04 -1.43 -1.91
N PHE A 87 -21.58 -2.60 -1.59
CA PHE A 87 -21.07 -3.87 -2.13
C PHE A 87 -21.29 -3.97 -3.65
N GLY A 88 -22.46 -3.56 -4.17
CA GLY A 88 -22.71 -3.48 -5.60
C GLY A 88 -21.74 -2.51 -6.31
N ARG A 89 -21.40 -1.38 -5.67
CA ARG A 89 -20.37 -0.46 -6.19
C ARG A 89 -18.99 -1.10 -6.19
N ARG A 90 -18.57 -1.75 -5.10
CA ARG A 90 -17.32 -2.48 -4.99
C ARG A 90 -17.20 -3.54 -6.08
N ASN A 91 -18.24 -4.35 -6.27
CA ASN A 91 -18.27 -5.41 -7.28
C ASN A 91 -18.04 -4.86 -8.69
N ARG A 92 -18.70 -3.76 -9.07
CA ARG A 92 -18.44 -3.10 -10.37
C ARG A 92 -16.99 -2.67 -10.55
N TYR A 93 -16.33 -2.15 -9.49
CA TYR A 93 -14.93 -1.71 -9.59
C TYR A 93 -13.93 -2.86 -9.67
N VAL A 94 -14.26 -4.02 -9.09
CA VAL A 94 -13.46 -5.25 -9.22
C VAL A 94 -13.97 -6.14 -10.36
N THR A 95 -14.85 -5.63 -11.23
CA THR A 95 -15.41 -6.33 -12.40
C THR A 95 -16.01 -7.70 -12.05
N ASP A 96 -16.64 -7.79 -10.88
CA ASP A 96 -17.15 -9.06 -10.30
C ASP A 96 -16.09 -10.18 -10.30
N TRP A 97 -14.83 -9.82 -10.08
CA TRP A 97 -13.62 -10.68 -10.14
C TRP A 97 -13.38 -11.33 -11.51
N ASP A 98 -13.90 -10.76 -12.58
CA ASP A 98 -13.56 -11.11 -13.96
C ASP A 98 -12.29 -10.33 -14.39
N ASP A 99 -11.24 -11.05 -14.76
CA ASP A 99 -9.96 -10.48 -15.20
C ASP A 99 -9.78 -10.44 -16.71
N SER A 100 -10.83 -10.73 -17.49
CA SER A 100 -10.77 -10.78 -18.95
C SER A 100 -10.19 -9.49 -19.56
N GLY A 101 -10.66 -8.33 -19.10
CA GLY A 101 -10.14 -7.03 -19.57
C GLY A 101 -8.66 -6.81 -19.24
N GLN A 102 -8.18 -7.33 -18.12
CA GLN A 102 -6.76 -7.28 -17.76
C GLN A 102 -5.92 -8.27 -18.60
N ALA A 103 -6.46 -9.46 -18.87
CA ALA A 103 -5.83 -10.43 -19.76
C ALA A 103 -5.74 -9.91 -21.20
N ASP A 104 -6.80 -9.24 -21.69
CA ASP A 104 -6.80 -8.57 -22.99
C ASP A 104 -5.75 -7.46 -23.06
N TRP A 105 -5.56 -6.71 -21.98
CA TRP A 105 -4.50 -5.71 -21.89
C TRP A 105 -3.11 -6.36 -22.04
N VAL A 106 -2.83 -7.52 -21.39
CA VAL A 106 -1.57 -8.25 -21.55
C VAL A 106 -1.33 -8.61 -23.01
N SER A 107 -2.36 -9.11 -23.68
CA SER A 107 -2.31 -9.41 -25.12
C SER A 107 -2.11 -8.14 -25.96
N GLY A 108 -2.78 -7.06 -25.59
CA GLY A 108 -2.71 -5.76 -26.26
C GLY A 108 -1.32 -5.13 -26.28
N ILE A 109 -0.52 -5.32 -25.22
CA ILE A 109 0.89 -4.89 -25.21
C ILE A 109 1.82 -5.86 -25.94
N GLY A 110 1.28 -6.97 -26.51
CA GLY A 110 2.04 -7.99 -27.21
C GLY A 110 2.84 -8.93 -26.27
N ALA A 111 2.47 -9.04 -25.00
CA ALA A 111 2.99 -10.05 -24.09
C ALA A 111 2.15 -11.33 -24.17
N THR A 112 2.77 -12.47 -23.83
CA THR A 112 2.09 -13.77 -23.81
C THR A 112 1.73 -14.13 -22.38
N LEU A 113 0.42 -14.27 -22.08
CA LEU A 113 -0.05 -14.76 -20.78
C LEU A 113 0.06 -16.28 -20.73
N VAL A 114 0.63 -16.81 -19.64
CA VAL A 114 0.68 -18.24 -19.29
C VAL A 114 0.00 -18.41 -17.93
N ARG A 115 -1.20 -19.01 -17.94
CA ARG A 115 -1.95 -19.27 -16.71
C ARG A 115 -1.37 -20.48 -15.99
N GLY A 116 -1.06 -20.31 -14.72
CA GLY A 116 -0.59 -21.39 -13.85
C GLY A 116 0.39 -20.92 -12.79
N HIS A 117 0.79 -21.84 -11.96
CA HIS A 117 1.78 -21.62 -10.90
C HIS A 117 3.20 -21.73 -11.45
N GLY A 118 3.93 -20.63 -11.48
CA GLY A 118 5.30 -20.57 -11.97
C GLY A 118 6.34 -20.73 -10.88
N ARG A 119 7.35 -21.59 -11.13
CA ARG A 119 8.50 -21.81 -10.25
C ARG A 119 9.79 -21.67 -11.05
N LEU A 120 10.80 -21.08 -10.45
CA LEU A 120 12.18 -21.13 -10.97
C LEU A 120 12.65 -22.59 -10.99
N ASP A 121 13.39 -22.97 -12.02
CA ASP A 121 13.97 -24.31 -12.24
C ASP A 121 15.43 -24.14 -12.70
N GLY A 122 16.21 -23.40 -11.94
CA GLY A 122 17.54 -22.94 -12.26
C GLY A 122 17.58 -21.56 -12.94
N PRO A 123 18.77 -21.06 -13.32
CA PRO A 123 18.96 -19.76 -13.93
C PRO A 123 18.16 -19.59 -15.22
N ARG A 124 17.42 -18.47 -15.35
CA ARG A 124 16.65 -18.08 -16.53
C ARG A 124 15.58 -19.07 -16.98
N ARG A 125 15.24 -20.05 -16.15
CA ARG A 125 14.23 -21.07 -16.46
C ARG A 125 13.09 -21.01 -15.44
N VAL A 126 11.85 -21.06 -15.94
CA VAL A 126 10.63 -21.13 -15.15
C VAL A 126 9.79 -22.29 -15.63
N VAL A 127 9.31 -23.11 -14.71
CA VAL A 127 8.33 -24.15 -15.01
C VAL A 127 6.97 -23.72 -14.47
N VAL A 128 5.99 -23.71 -15.34
CA VAL A 128 4.61 -23.36 -15.01
C VAL A 128 3.77 -24.64 -14.94
N THR A 129 3.10 -24.86 -13.82
CA THR A 129 2.07 -25.91 -13.70
C THR A 129 0.72 -25.26 -13.97
N THR A 130 0.06 -25.68 -15.04
CA THR A 130 -1.25 -25.15 -15.46
C THR A 130 -2.40 -25.73 -14.65
N GLY A 131 -3.62 -25.21 -14.83
CA GLY A 131 -4.82 -25.73 -14.17
C GLY A 131 -5.15 -27.21 -14.51
N ASP A 132 -4.64 -27.69 -15.65
CA ASP A 132 -4.78 -29.11 -16.09
C ASP A 132 -3.59 -29.98 -15.65
N ASP A 133 -2.80 -29.52 -14.68
CA ASP A 133 -1.59 -30.18 -14.19
C ASP A 133 -0.49 -30.40 -15.26
N GLU A 134 -0.58 -29.75 -16.41
CA GLU A 134 0.48 -29.77 -17.41
C GLU A 134 1.65 -28.89 -16.98
N ARG A 135 2.86 -29.29 -17.33
CA ARG A 135 4.09 -28.53 -17.05
C ARG A 135 4.62 -27.89 -18.33
N VAL A 136 4.68 -26.56 -18.35
CA VAL A 136 5.23 -25.76 -19.45
C VAL A 136 6.53 -25.12 -18.98
N ALA A 137 7.64 -25.37 -19.68
CA ALA A 137 8.91 -24.70 -19.40
C ALA A 137 9.02 -23.41 -20.20
N LEU A 138 9.41 -22.33 -19.52
CA LEU A 138 9.69 -21.02 -20.12
C LEU A 138 11.16 -20.71 -19.93
N THR A 139 11.87 -20.39 -21.01
CA THR A 139 13.27 -19.97 -20.97
C THR A 139 13.35 -18.48 -21.22
N ALA A 140 14.04 -17.74 -20.35
CA ALA A 140 14.27 -16.31 -20.47
C ALA A 140 15.70 -16.04 -20.99
N ARG A 141 15.85 -15.41 -22.15
CA ARG A 141 17.18 -15.07 -22.70
C ARG A 141 17.91 -14.08 -21.80
N HIS A 142 17.21 -13.05 -21.31
CA HIS A 142 17.82 -11.93 -20.59
C HIS A 142 17.47 -11.92 -19.12
N ALA A 143 16.19 -12.05 -18.73
CA ALA A 143 15.79 -11.87 -17.36
C ALA A 143 14.52 -12.62 -16.96
N VAL A 144 14.46 -12.97 -15.68
CA VAL A 144 13.22 -13.30 -14.97
C VAL A 144 12.94 -12.19 -13.95
N VAL A 145 11.69 -11.70 -13.89
CA VAL A 145 11.25 -10.67 -12.95
C VAL A 145 10.24 -11.28 -11.99
N VAL A 146 10.58 -11.35 -10.71
CA VAL A 146 9.68 -11.85 -9.65
C VAL A 146 8.81 -10.69 -9.18
N CYS A 147 7.50 -10.80 -9.42
CA CYS A 147 6.46 -9.84 -9.01
C CYS A 147 5.32 -10.56 -8.28
N THR A 148 5.65 -11.59 -7.51
CA THR A 148 4.67 -12.47 -6.82
C THR A 148 3.97 -11.79 -5.65
N GLY A 149 4.47 -10.65 -5.20
CA GLY A 149 3.85 -9.83 -4.15
C GLY A 149 4.02 -10.43 -2.75
N SER A 150 3.01 -10.21 -1.92
CA SER A 150 3.00 -10.63 -0.51
C SER A 150 1.63 -11.18 -0.12
N ARG A 151 1.57 -11.87 1.02
CA ARG A 151 0.35 -12.37 1.65
C ARG A 151 0.19 -11.81 3.06
N PRO A 152 -1.01 -11.85 3.66
CA PRO A 152 -1.18 -11.52 5.08
C PRO A 152 -0.26 -12.38 5.95
N ALA A 153 0.43 -11.75 6.90
CA ALA A 153 1.19 -12.44 7.93
C ALA A 153 0.26 -12.73 9.11
N LEU A 154 -0.21 -13.96 9.22
CA LEU A 154 -1.01 -14.41 10.36
C LEU A 154 -0.08 -14.88 11.47
N PRO A 155 -0.29 -14.46 12.73
CA PRO A 155 0.48 -14.96 13.85
C PRO A 155 0.14 -16.44 14.12
N ASP A 156 1.12 -17.17 14.64
CA ASP A 156 0.89 -18.53 15.13
C ASP A 156 0.25 -18.45 16.53
N LEU A 157 -1.07 -18.57 16.57
CA LEU A 157 -1.87 -18.52 17.80
C LEU A 157 -2.79 -19.76 17.89
N PRO A 158 -3.03 -20.27 19.10
CA PRO A 158 -4.01 -21.32 19.32
C PRO A 158 -5.39 -20.95 18.71
N GLY A 159 -5.98 -21.88 17.96
CA GLY A 159 -7.29 -21.71 17.33
C GLY A 159 -7.29 -20.92 16.02
N MET A 160 -6.14 -20.50 15.51
CA MET A 160 -6.06 -19.71 14.27
C MET A 160 -6.57 -20.51 13.05
N THR A 161 -6.13 -21.75 12.93
CA THR A 161 -6.50 -22.63 11.80
C THR A 161 -7.99 -22.98 11.80
N GLU A 162 -8.54 -23.28 12.97
CA GLU A 162 -9.95 -23.66 13.16
C GLU A 162 -10.89 -22.46 12.97
N THR A 163 -10.46 -21.28 13.44
CA THR A 163 -11.26 -20.05 13.37
C THR A 163 -11.33 -19.50 11.95
N LYS A 164 -10.28 -19.69 11.13
CA LYS A 164 -10.17 -19.14 9.78
C LYS A 164 -10.52 -17.64 9.74
N PRO A 165 -9.78 -16.79 10.48
CA PRO A 165 -10.11 -15.37 10.58
C PRO A 165 -10.04 -14.68 9.22
N TRP A 166 -10.72 -13.56 9.11
CA TRP A 166 -10.62 -12.70 7.95
C TRP A 166 -9.19 -12.18 7.77
N THR A 167 -8.80 -12.08 6.52
CA THR A 167 -7.66 -11.31 6.05
C THR A 167 -8.16 -10.10 5.23
N ASN A 168 -7.26 -9.31 4.65
CA ASN A 168 -7.67 -8.24 3.74
C ASN A 168 -8.57 -8.75 2.62
N ARG A 169 -8.37 -9.96 2.10
CA ARG A 169 -9.22 -10.54 1.04
C ARG A 169 -10.66 -10.62 1.49
N ARG A 170 -10.94 -11.33 2.59
CA ARG A 170 -12.31 -11.46 3.08
C ARG A 170 -12.90 -10.13 3.56
N ALA A 171 -12.07 -9.26 4.13
CA ALA A 171 -12.51 -7.92 4.52
C ALA A 171 -12.92 -7.04 3.33
N THR A 172 -12.44 -7.32 2.13
CA THR A 172 -12.79 -6.55 0.93
C THR A 172 -13.78 -7.25 0.01
N ASP A 173 -13.96 -8.57 0.09
CA ASP A 173 -14.89 -9.34 -0.75
C ASP A 173 -16.18 -9.77 -0.05
N SER A 174 -16.31 -9.61 1.28
CA SER A 174 -17.51 -9.97 2.00
C SER A 174 -18.75 -9.27 1.43
N SER A 175 -19.85 -10.01 1.33
CA SER A 175 -21.17 -9.51 0.94
C SER A 175 -22.09 -9.27 2.14
N GLU A 176 -21.60 -9.49 3.36
CA GLU A 176 -22.37 -9.37 4.59
C GLU A 176 -21.64 -8.47 5.58
N VAL A 177 -22.42 -7.71 6.35
CA VAL A 177 -21.93 -6.86 7.43
C VAL A 177 -22.01 -7.64 8.73
N PRO A 178 -20.89 -8.05 9.35
CA PRO A 178 -20.91 -8.69 10.66
C PRO A 178 -21.41 -7.68 11.70
N GLN A 179 -22.28 -8.12 12.61
CA GLN A 179 -22.79 -7.23 13.66
C GLN A 179 -21.67 -6.71 14.55
N ARG A 180 -20.70 -7.57 14.90
CA ARG A 180 -19.51 -7.24 15.69
C ARG A 180 -18.26 -7.76 14.99
N LEU A 181 -17.30 -6.87 14.76
CA LEU A 181 -16.03 -7.18 14.11
C LEU A 181 -14.85 -6.77 15.01
N ALA A 182 -13.96 -7.70 15.30
CA ALA A 182 -12.66 -7.37 15.87
C ALA A 182 -11.65 -7.16 14.74
N VAL A 183 -10.90 -6.06 14.78
CA VAL A 183 -9.78 -5.79 13.87
C VAL A 183 -8.50 -5.84 14.67
N VAL A 184 -7.62 -6.81 14.37
CA VAL A 184 -6.35 -7.01 15.06
C VAL A 184 -5.22 -6.44 14.23
N GLY A 185 -4.61 -5.37 14.71
CA GLY A 185 -3.53 -4.64 14.02
C GLY A 185 -3.93 -3.22 13.63
N ALA A 186 -3.13 -2.25 14.04
CA ALA A 186 -3.37 -0.82 13.88
C ALA A 186 -2.47 -0.16 12.81
N GLY A 187 -2.06 -0.91 11.80
CA GLY A 187 -1.46 -0.40 10.57
C GLY A 187 -2.51 0.12 9.58
N GLY A 188 -2.08 0.56 8.39
CA GLY A 188 -2.97 1.17 7.39
C GLY A 188 -4.20 0.33 7.05
N VAL A 189 -4.04 -0.99 6.85
CA VAL A 189 -5.18 -1.89 6.58
C VAL A 189 -6.15 -1.93 7.75
N GLY A 190 -5.64 -2.00 8.99
CA GLY A 190 -6.48 -2.08 10.19
C GLY A 190 -7.33 -0.83 10.39
N VAL A 191 -6.72 0.36 10.31
CA VAL A 191 -7.47 1.62 10.52
C VAL A 191 -8.47 1.89 9.39
N GLU A 192 -8.11 1.59 8.13
CA GLU A 192 -9.02 1.73 6.98
C GLU A 192 -10.19 0.77 7.07
N MET A 193 -9.96 -0.50 7.41
CA MET A 193 -11.05 -1.47 7.52
C MET A 193 -11.93 -1.21 8.75
N ALA A 194 -11.36 -0.74 9.86
CA ALA A 194 -12.15 -0.26 10.99
C ALA A 194 -13.08 0.89 10.59
N THR A 195 -12.56 1.89 9.84
CA THR A 195 -13.38 2.99 9.30
C THR A 195 -14.49 2.48 8.37
N ALA A 196 -14.15 1.60 7.42
CA ALA A 196 -15.11 1.10 6.44
C ALA A 196 -16.23 0.29 7.10
N TRP A 197 -15.89 -0.70 7.93
CA TRP A 197 -16.87 -1.59 8.53
C TRP A 197 -17.73 -0.91 9.60
N GLN A 198 -17.14 0.00 10.39
CA GLN A 198 -17.92 0.84 11.30
C GLN A 198 -18.93 1.69 10.54
N GLY A 199 -18.52 2.32 9.45
CA GLY A 199 -19.40 3.13 8.59
C GLY A 199 -20.50 2.32 7.89
N LEU A 200 -20.28 1.02 7.66
CA LEU A 200 -21.27 0.09 7.12
C LEU A 200 -22.22 -0.48 8.18
N GLY A 201 -21.99 -0.18 9.47
CA GLY A 201 -22.90 -0.55 10.57
C GLY A 201 -22.42 -1.70 11.46
N SER A 202 -21.18 -2.21 11.29
CA SER A 202 -20.57 -3.10 12.28
C SER A 202 -20.23 -2.36 13.57
N GLN A 203 -20.37 -3.02 14.71
CA GLN A 203 -19.72 -2.59 15.94
C GLN A 203 -18.26 -3.06 15.92
N VAL A 204 -17.32 -2.14 15.69
CA VAL A 204 -15.91 -2.47 15.50
C VAL A 204 -15.13 -2.29 16.79
N THR A 205 -14.33 -3.30 17.18
CA THR A 205 -13.25 -3.18 18.17
C THR A 205 -11.90 -3.29 17.46
N LEU A 206 -11.08 -2.26 17.53
CA LEU A 206 -9.72 -2.22 16.99
C LEU A 206 -8.70 -2.51 18.10
N LEU A 207 -7.94 -3.59 17.94
CA LEU A 207 -6.91 -4.03 18.89
C LEU A 207 -5.51 -3.71 18.35
N SER A 208 -4.72 -2.94 19.11
CA SER A 208 -3.33 -2.63 18.83
C SER A 208 -2.41 -3.18 19.91
N ARG A 209 -1.45 -4.00 19.54
CA ARG A 209 -0.39 -4.46 20.45
C ARG A 209 0.52 -3.30 20.92
N GLY A 210 0.73 -2.30 20.06
CA GLY A 210 1.52 -1.12 20.39
C GLY A 210 0.74 -0.09 21.20
N SER A 211 1.44 0.95 21.64
CA SER A 211 0.88 2.06 22.44
C SER A 211 0.05 3.05 21.62
N GLY A 212 -0.07 2.88 20.30
CA GLY A 212 -0.82 3.78 19.43
C GLY A 212 -1.10 3.17 18.04
N LEU A 213 -1.71 3.96 17.18
CA LEU A 213 -2.02 3.62 15.80
C LEU A 213 -0.92 4.15 14.88
N LEU A 214 -0.71 3.48 13.73
CA LEU A 214 0.23 3.91 12.67
C LEU A 214 1.63 4.27 13.21
N PRO A 215 2.33 3.38 13.91
CA PRO A 215 3.55 3.71 14.68
C PRO A 215 4.76 4.14 13.82
N ARG A 216 4.67 4.01 12.48
CA ARG A 216 5.72 4.46 11.54
C ARG A 216 5.54 5.90 11.07
N MET A 217 4.43 6.53 11.45
CA MET A 217 4.07 7.91 11.08
C MET A 217 4.46 8.88 12.19
N GLU A 218 4.31 10.18 11.94
CA GLU A 218 4.38 11.17 13.02
C GLU A 218 3.34 10.84 14.12
N PRO A 219 3.64 10.99 15.41
CA PRO A 219 2.76 10.57 16.50
C PRO A 219 1.34 11.13 16.42
N PHE A 220 1.21 12.41 16.01
CA PHE A 220 -0.10 13.05 15.89
C PHE A 220 -1.02 12.39 14.84
N VAL A 221 -0.47 11.64 13.87
CA VAL A 221 -1.27 10.89 12.89
C VAL A 221 -2.10 9.82 13.58
N GLY A 222 -1.45 8.99 14.39
CA GLY A 222 -2.12 7.95 15.15
C GLY A 222 -3.13 8.51 16.16
N GLU A 223 -2.81 9.66 16.77
CA GLU A 223 -3.69 10.35 17.73
C GLU A 223 -4.97 10.88 17.06
N LEU A 224 -4.84 11.59 15.92
CA LEU A 224 -5.98 12.19 15.22
C LEU A 224 -6.87 11.13 14.59
N ILE A 225 -6.28 10.12 13.95
CA ILE A 225 -7.04 8.98 13.39
C ILE A 225 -7.71 8.20 14.52
N GLY A 226 -7.03 7.98 15.65
CA GLY A 226 -7.60 7.30 16.80
C GLY A 226 -8.83 8.03 17.37
N ARG A 227 -8.77 9.36 17.46
CA ARG A 227 -9.94 10.17 17.85
C ARG A 227 -11.08 10.04 16.86
N GLY A 228 -10.79 10.16 15.55
CA GLY A 228 -11.81 10.02 14.51
C GLY A 228 -12.50 8.66 14.54
N LEU A 229 -11.75 7.58 14.79
CA LEU A 229 -12.32 6.24 14.95
C LEU A 229 -13.21 6.15 16.20
N ILE A 230 -12.78 6.71 17.34
CA ILE A 230 -13.56 6.73 18.60
C ILE A 230 -14.83 7.57 18.41
N ASP A 231 -14.73 8.74 17.79
CA ASP A 231 -15.87 9.61 17.50
C ASP A 231 -16.88 8.94 16.55
N ALA A 232 -16.39 8.07 15.64
CA ALA A 232 -17.24 7.23 14.80
C ALA A 232 -17.83 6.01 15.52
N GLY A 233 -17.48 5.76 16.79
CA GLY A 233 -17.99 4.67 17.62
C GLY A 233 -17.16 3.39 17.61
N VAL A 234 -15.93 3.41 17.10
CA VAL A 234 -15.00 2.28 17.19
C VAL A 234 -14.44 2.17 18.60
N ASP A 235 -14.48 0.98 19.20
CA ASP A 235 -13.78 0.66 20.46
C ASP A 235 -12.28 0.45 20.17
N VAL A 236 -11.46 1.46 20.44
CA VAL A 236 -10.01 1.43 20.18
C VAL A 236 -9.26 1.03 21.44
N ARG A 237 -8.61 -0.14 21.41
CA ARG A 237 -7.82 -0.66 22.52
C ARG A 237 -6.34 -0.78 22.12
N VAL A 238 -5.51 0.02 22.76
CA VAL A 238 -4.05 0.01 22.57
C VAL A 238 -3.35 -0.74 23.71
N GLY A 239 -2.16 -1.30 23.45
CA GLY A 239 -1.42 -2.11 24.40
C GLY A 239 -2.06 -3.49 24.65
N VAL A 240 -2.94 -3.97 23.77
CA VAL A 240 -3.69 -5.22 23.93
C VAL A 240 -3.31 -6.21 22.84
N SER A 241 -3.03 -7.45 23.21
CA SER A 241 -2.67 -8.55 22.31
C SER A 241 -3.67 -9.70 22.42
N VAL A 242 -3.93 -10.35 21.28
CA VAL A 242 -4.69 -11.60 21.24
C VAL A 242 -3.75 -12.76 21.57
N ARG A 243 -4.16 -13.65 22.46
CA ARG A 243 -3.42 -14.86 22.85
C ARG A 243 -3.94 -16.13 22.21
N ALA A 244 -5.26 -16.23 22.04
CA ALA A 244 -5.91 -17.38 21.44
C ALA A 244 -7.24 -16.98 20.81
N LEU A 245 -7.73 -17.83 19.92
CA LEU A 245 -9.04 -17.71 19.28
C LEU A 245 -9.81 -19.01 19.46
N ARG A 246 -11.13 -18.87 19.54
CA ARG A 246 -12.02 -20.04 19.58
C ARG A 246 -13.32 -19.70 18.85
N ARG A 247 -13.59 -20.39 17.74
CA ARG A 247 -14.89 -20.30 17.07
C ARG A 247 -15.88 -21.20 17.82
N LEU A 248 -16.95 -20.61 18.33
CA LEU A 248 -17.98 -21.34 19.07
C LEU A 248 -18.99 -22.01 18.12
N ASP A 249 -19.36 -21.27 17.07
CA ASP A 249 -20.31 -21.68 16.03
C ASP A 249 -20.05 -20.83 14.77
N ASP A 250 -20.91 -20.95 13.75
CA ASP A 250 -20.76 -20.21 12.48
C ASP A 250 -20.89 -18.69 12.65
N THR A 251 -21.35 -18.21 13.78
CA THR A 251 -21.70 -16.80 14.02
C THR A 251 -20.87 -16.14 15.13
N SER A 252 -20.04 -16.88 15.85
CA SER A 252 -19.38 -16.41 17.07
C SER A 252 -17.92 -16.86 17.19
N VAL A 253 -17.05 -15.89 17.42
CA VAL A 253 -15.63 -16.07 17.73
C VAL A 253 -15.30 -15.41 19.04
N VAL A 254 -14.58 -16.11 19.92
CA VAL A 254 -14.03 -15.58 21.16
C VAL A 254 -12.54 -15.35 20.99
N LEU A 255 -12.07 -14.15 21.31
CA LEU A 255 -10.67 -13.80 21.41
C LEU A 255 -10.30 -13.76 22.90
N GLU A 256 -9.27 -14.50 23.29
CA GLU A 256 -8.63 -14.40 24.59
C GLU A 256 -7.55 -13.30 24.55
N LEU A 257 -7.62 -12.31 25.40
CA LEU A 257 -6.70 -11.18 25.43
C LEU A 257 -5.60 -11.39 26.48
N ASP A 258 -4.51 -10.64 26.35
CA ASP A 258 -3.34 -10.78 27.23
C ASP A 258 -3.57 -10.26 28.66
N ASP A 259 -4.60 -9.45 28.88
CA ASP A 259 -5.07 -9.02 30.21
C ASP A 259 -5.98 -10.05 30.88
N GLY A 260 -6.23 -11.20 30.24
CA GLY A 260 -7.11 -12.27 30.74
C GLY A 260 -8.59 -12.06 30.46
N SER A 261 -8.98 -10.99 29.78
CA SER A 261 -10.36 -10.76 29.36
C SER A 261 -10.68 -11.51 28.05
N GLU A 262 -11.98 -11.72 27.79
CA GLU A 262 -12.47 -12.28 26.55
C GLU A 262 -13.27 -11.24 25.76
N LEU A 263 -13.12 -11.28 24.43
CA LEU A 263 -13.92 -10.48 23.48
C LEU A 263 -14.69 -11.43 22.55
N THR A 264 -16.02 -11.37 22.58
CA THR A 264 -16.88 -12.17 21.71
C THR A 264 -17.38 -11.32 20.56
N VAL A 265 -17.09 -11.72 19.33
CA VAL A 265 -17.46 -11.05 18.08
C VAL A 265 -18.08 -12.03 17.07
N ASN A 266 -18.60 -11.54 15.95
CA ASN A 266 -19.05 -12.39 14.86
C ASN A 266 -17.90 -12.80 13.95
N GLU A 267 -17.00 -11.86 13.66
CA GLU A 267 -15.81 -12.10 12.84
C GLU A 267 -14.58 -11.37 13.39
N VAL A 268 -13.41 -11.86 13.02
CA VAL A 268 -12.13 -11.22 13.37
C VAL A 268 -11.26 -11.05 12.12
N LEU A 269 -10.79 -9.82 11.88
CA LEU A 269 -9.85 -9.48 10.82
C LEU A 269 -8.43 -9.36 11.40
N PHE A 270 -7.48 -10.12 10.86
CA PHE A 270 -6.07 -9.93 11.15
C PHE A 270 -5.40 -9.03 10.10
N ALA A 271 -4.91 -7.88 10.54
CA ALA A 271 -4.17 -6.88 9.77
C ALA A 271 -2.76 -6.65 10.37
N THR A 272 -2.08 -7.75 10.74
CA THR A 272 -0.87 -7.76 11.58
C THR A 272 0.44 -7.70 10.79
N GLY A 273 0.39 -7.56 9.48
CA GLY A 273 1.56 -7.44 8.61
C GLY A 273 1.45 -8.24 7.33
N ARG A 274 2.57 -8.28 6.60
CA ARG A 274 2.71 -8.98 5.31
C ARG A 274 3.90 -9.93 5.36
N ALA A 275 3.82 -11.03 4.62
CA ALA A 275 4.91 -11.96 4.34
C ALA A 275 5.08 -12.12 2.83
N PRO A 276 6.29 -12.35 2.29
CA PRO A 276 6.49 -12.48 0.85
C PRO A 276 5.82 -13.74 0.31
N LEU A 277 5.40 -13.70 -0.95
CA LEU A 277 4.92 -14.88 -1.68
C LEU A 277 6.08 -15.53 -2.43
N THR A 278 7.04 -16.07 -1.69
CA THR A 278 8.28 -16.66 -2.18
C THR A 278 8.53 -18.09 -1.66
N ASP A 279 7.60 -18.65 -0.87
CA ASP A 279 7.74 -19.96 -0.25
C ASP A 279 7.84 -21.08 -1.30
N ASP A 280 7.10 -20.95 -2.40
CA ASP A 280 6.94 -22.00 -3.41
C ASP A 280 7.12 -21.48 -4.84
N ILE A 281 8.17 -20.71 -5.07
CA ILE A 281 8.55 -20.23 -6.41
C ILE A 281 9.91 -20.74 -6.90
N GLY A 282 10.49 -21.74 -6.21
CA GLY A 282 11.72 -22.42 -6.63
C GLY A 282 13.00 -21.64 -6.33
N LEU A 283 13.01 -20.76 -5.31
CA LEU A 283 14.19 -19.97 -4.93
C LEU A 283 15.42 -20.82 -4.61
N GLU A 284 15.20 -22.01 -4.04
CA GLU A 284 16.24 -22.99 -3.72
C GLU A 284 17.05 -23.42 -4.96
N THR A 285 16.45 -23.40 -6.15
CA THR A 285 17.11 -23.81 -7.40
C THR A 285 18.10 -22.77 -7.92
N VAL A 286 18.06 -21.57 -7.33
CA VAL A 286 18.93 -20.44 -7.70
C VAL A 286 19.72 -19.91 -6.51
N GLY A 287 19.82 -20.70 -5.43
CA GLY A 287 20.67 -20.41 -4.27
C GLY A 287 20.07 -19.42 -3.28
N LEU A 288 18.77 -19.15 -3.34
CA LEU A 288 18.05 -18.26 -2.43
C LEU A 288 17.13 -19.07 -1.49
N GLU A 289 16.82 -18.48 -0.33
CA GLU A 289 15.99 -19.14 0.69
C GLU A 289 14.49 -18.98 0.38
N PRO A 290 13.71 -20.08 0.28
CA PRO A 290 12.27 -20.01 0.16
C PRO A 290 11.62 -19.27 1.33
N GLY A 291 10.58 -18.45 1.03
CA GLY A 291 9.87 -17.67 2.05
C GLY A 291 10.60 -16.40 2.50
N SER A 292 11.79 -16.10 1.95
CA SER A 292 12.51 -14.85 2.24
C SER A 292 12.04 -13.68 1.36
N TRP A 293 12.22 -12.46 1.86
CA TRP A 293 12.17 -11.25 1.05
C TRP A 293 13.40 -11.22 0.11
N LEU A 294 13.23 -10.76 -1.12
CA LEU A 294 14.31 -10.71 -2.10
C LEU A 294 15.08 -9.39 -2.02
N GLU A 295 16.31 -9.45 -1.57
CA GLU A 295 17.20 -8.29 -1.51
C GLU A 295 17.60 -7.83 -2.93
N VAL A 296 17.45 -6.53 -3.23
CA VAL A 296 17.71 -5.99 -4.56
C VAL A 296 18.60 -4.73 -4.49
N ASP A 297 19.28 -4.45 -5.60
CA ASP A 297 19.90 -3.15 -5.84
C ASP A 297 18.87 -2.12 -6.39
N ASP A 298 19.33 -0.91 -6.69
CA ASP A 298 18.42 0.15 -7.18
C ASP A 298 17.92 -0.07 -8.60
N THR A 299 18.45 -1.04 -9.34
CA THR A 299 17.88 -1.50 -10.61
C THR A 299 16.83 -2.58 -10.43
N CYS A 300 16.50 -2.96 -9.20
CA CYS A 300 15.70 -4.13 -8.82
C CYS A 300 16.36 -5.47 -9.14
N LEU A 301 17.66 -5.52 -9.40
CA LEU A 301 18.41 -6.77 -9.59
C LEU A 301 18.59 -7.47 -8.26
N VAL A 302 18.24 -8.76 -8.19
CA VAL A 302 18.33 -9.58 -6.98
C VAL A 302 19.79 -9.88 -6.65
N ARG A 303 20.14 -9.75 -5.37
CA ARG A 303 21.45 -10.07 -4.83
C ARG A 303 21.52 -11.53 -4.40
N GLY A 304 22.68 -12.14 -4.58
CA GLY A 304 22.95 -13.51 -4.08
C GLY A 304 22.38 -14.66 -4.90
N ALA A 305 21.70 -14.40 -6.01
CA ALA A 305 21.28 -15.45 -6.93
C ALA A 305 22.47 -16.06 -7.67
N VAL A 306 22.40 -17.37 -7.95
CA VAL A 306 23.39 -18.06 -8.78
C VAL A 306 23.38 -17.45 -10.19
N GLU A 307 24.55 -17.19 -10.76
CA GLU A 307 24.76 -16.46 -12.02
C GLU A 307 24.15 -15.04 -11.97
N ASP A 308 24.96 -14.04 -11.72
CA ASP A 308 24.51 -12.64 -11.61
C ASP A 308 23.85 -12.09 -12.89
N GLY A 309 23.02 -11.06 -12.71
CA GLY A 309 22.59 -10.16 -13.78
C GLY A 309 21.29 -10.55 -14.50
N TRP A 310 20.58 -11.58 -14.07
CA TRP A 310 19.37 -12.06 -14.76
C TRP A 310 18.09 -12.06 -13.92
N LEU A 311 18.18 -12.16 -12.59
CA LEU A 311 17.01 -12.25 -11.70
C LEU A 311 16.69 -10.87 -11.12
N TYR A 312 15.47 -10.41 -11.31
CA TYR A 312 14.96 -9.14 -10.78
C TYR A 312 13.79 -9.40 -9.85
N ALA A 313 13.53 -8.49 -8.90
CA ALA A 313 12.36 -8.54 -8.04
C ALA A 313 11.81 -7.13 -7.81
N ALA A 314 10.52 -6.93 -8.08
CA ALA A 314 9.84 -5.65 -7.94
C ALA A 314 8.52 -5.77 -7.19
N GLY A 315 8.17 -4.73 -6.43
CA GLY A 315 6.98 -4.66 -5.58
C GLY A 315 7.21 -5.27 -4.21
N ASP A 316 6.13 -5.70 -3.57
CA ASP A 316 6.14 -6.15 -2.17
C ASP A 316 7.23 -7.20 -1.88
N VAL A 317 7.49 -8.07 -2.85
CA VAL A 317 8.43 -9.19 -2.72
C VAL A 317 9.85 -8.77 -2.32
N ASN A 318 10.27 -7.51 -2.58
CA ASN A 318 11.57 -6.99 -2.19
C ASN A 318 11.57 -6.16 -0.89
N HIS A 319 10.41 -5.98 -0.25
CA HIS A 319 10.20 -5.32 1.04
C HIS A 319 10.64 -3.85 1.13
N ARG A 320 10.97 -3.19 0.03
CA ARG A 320 11.38 -1.77 0.05
C ARG A 320 10.22 -0.85 0.40
N ALA A 321 9.05 -1.07 -0.23
CA ALA A 321 7.82 -0.35 0.06
C ALA A 321 6.61 -1.23 -0.30
N LEU A 322 5.78 -1.58 0.69
CA LEU A 322 4.60 -2.42 0.50
C LEU A 322 3.41 -1.59 -0.02
N LEU A 323 3.63 -0.90 -1.15
CA LEU A 323 2.71 0.06 -1.75
C LEU A 323 2.67 -0.13 -3.27
N THR A 324 1.47 -0.27 -3.82
CA THR A 324 1.29 -0.56 -5.25
C THR A 324 1.94 0.47 -6.17
N HIS A 325 1.80 1.76 -5.89
CA HIS A 325 2.37 2.83 -6.72
C HIS A 325 3.91 2.79 -6.70
N GLN A 326 4.51 2.47 -5.57
CA GLN A 326 5.96 2.32 -5.46
C GLN A 326 6.44 1.06 -6.19
N GLY A 327 5.74 -0.07 -6.02
CA GLY A 327 6.03 -1.27 -6.80
C GLY A 327 5.89 -1.06 -8.32
N LYS A 328 4.87 -0.30 -8.79
CA LYS A 328 4.74 0.08 -10.20
C LYS A 328 5.94 0.91 -10.69
N TYR A 329 6.44 1.83 -9.86
CA TYR A 329 7.65 2.58 -10.14
C TYR A 329 8.85 1.64 -10.28
N GLN A 330 9.06 0.73 -9.33
CA GLN A 330 10.09 -0.31 -9.39
C GLN A 330 9.98 -1.18 -10.66
N GLY A 331 8.76 -1.63 -11.00
CA GLY A 331 8.52 -2.41 -12.22
C GLY A 331 8.94 -1.67 -13.50
N ARG A 332 8.65 -0.36 -13.59
CA ARG A 332 9.10 0.46 -14.73
C ARG A 332 10.62 0.57 -14.79
N ILE A 333 11.29 0.76 -13.68
CA ILE A 333 12.76 0.84 -13.60
C ILE A 333 13.39 -0.51 -13.96
N ALA A 334 12.91 -1.61 -13.39
CA ALA A 334 13.39 -2.96 -13.69
C ALA A 334 13.25 -3.28 -15.19
N GLY A 335 12.08 -3.04 -15.78
CA GLY A 335 11.84 -3.28 -17.21
C GLY A 335 12.74 -2.43 -18.11
N ALA A 336 12.98 -1.14 -17.74
CA ALA A 336 13.90 -0.26 -18.46
C ALA A 336 15.36 -0.75 -18.35
N ALA A 337 15.80 -1.13 -17.14
CA ALA A 337 17.15 -1.65 -16.89
C ALA A 337 17.41 -2.96 -17.69
N ILE A 338 16.43 -3.86 -17.73
CA ILE A 338 16.49 -5.10 -18.54
C ILE A 338 16.61 -4.75 -20.02
N GLY A 339 15.79 -3.81 -20.52
CA GLY A 339 15.85 -3.37 -21.90
C GLY A 339 17.20 -2.78 -22.30
N ALA A 340 17.77 -1.92 -21.45
CA ALA A 340 19.08 -1.34 -21.67
C ALA A 340 20.20 -2.40 -21.69
N ARG A 341 20.21 -3.33 -20.73
CA ARG A 341 21.16 -4.46 -20.71
C ARG A 341 21.03 -5.36 -21.92
N ALA A 342 19.82 -5.70 -22.34
CA ALA A 342 19.57 -6.55 -23.53
C ALA A 342 20.10 -5.90 -24.82
N ALA A 343 20.05 -4.57 -24.90
CA ALA A 343 20.59 -3.80 -26.02
C ALA A 343 22.10 -3.53 -25.92
N GLY A 344 22.77 -3.95 -24.83
CA GLY A 344 24.19 -3.66 -24.57
C GLY A 344 24.45 -2.19 -24.19
N ASN A 345 23.43 -1.46 -23.79
CA ASN A 345 23.56 -0.06 -23.37
C ASN A 345 24.00 0.03 -21.89
N PRO A 346 24.80 1.06 -21.52
CA PRO A 346 25.13 1.31 -20.13
C PRO A 346 23.88 1.70 -19.33
N LEU A 347 23.85 1.30 -18.05
CA LEU A 347 22.80 1.72 -17.13
C LEU A 347 23.15 3.08 -16.51
N ASP A 348 22.16 3.97 -16.44
CA ASP A 348 22.23 5.16 -15.59
C ASP A 348 21.66 4.81 -14.21
N THR A 349 22.56 4.45 -13.30
CA THR A 349 22.27 4.06 -11.91
C THR A 349 22.61 5.16 -10.90
N ASN A 350 22.95 6.37 -11.37
CA ASN A 350 23.11 7.52 -10.49
C ASN A 350 21.79 7.81 -9.75
N PRO A 351 21.84 8.46 -8.58
CA PRO A 351 20.63 8.95 -7.94
C PRO A 351 19.75 9.73 -8.93
N TRP A 352 18.47 9.36 -9.02
CA TRP A 352 17.48 9.88 -9.97
C TRP A 352 17.74 9.55 -11.45
N GLY A 353 18.71 8.68 -11.73
CA GLY A 353 18.97 8.16 -13.06
C GLY A 353 17.84 7.27 -13.58
N ALA A 354 17.83 7.03 -14.88
CA ALA A 354 16.76 6.31 -15.58
C ALA A 354 16.57 4.86 -15.10
N HIS A 355 17.57 4.28 -14.47
CA HIS A 355 17.57 2.87 -14.01
C HIS A 355 17.78 2.72 -12.51
N ALA A 356 17.46 3.76 -11.70
CA ALA A 356 17.61 3.76 -10.25
C ALA A 356 16.29 4.05 -9.54
N THR A 357 15.90 3.19 -8.60
CA THR A 357 14.70 3.36 -7.77
C THR A 357 14.95 4.33 -6.59
N THR A 358 15.53 5.48 -6.88
CA THR A 358 15.95 6.48 -5.87
C THR A 358 14.78 6.94 -5.00
N ALA A 359 13.57 7.05 -5.56
CA ALA A 359 12.39 7.47 -4.79
C ALA A 359 12.04 6.50 -3.65
N ASP A 360 12.45 5.22 -3.73
CA ASP A 360 12.25 4.26 -2.64
C ASP A 360 12.94 4.67 -1.33
N HIS A 361 14.00 5.45 -1.43
CA HIS A 361 14.82 5.90 -0.28
C HIS A 361 14.37 7.24 0.28
N TYR A 362 13.75 8.11 -0.55
CA TYR A 362 13.55 9.52 -0.20
C TYR A 362 12.12 10.03 -0.32
N ALA A 363 11.31 9.47 -1.23
CA ALA A 363 10.05 10.07 -1.62
C ALA A 363 8.93 9.03 -1.81
N VAL A 364 8.73 8.19 -0.79
CA VAL A 364 7.65 7.20 -0.76
C VAL A 364 6.38 7.86 -0.22
N PRO A 365 5.38 8.17 -1.06
CA PRO A 365 4.14 8.76 -0.60
C PRO A 365 3.23 7.70 0.03
N GLN A 366 2.59 8.05 1.14
CA GLN A 366 1.65 7.20 1.87
C GLN A 366 0.36 7.96 2.12
N ALA A 367 -0.78 7.33 1.83
CA ALA A 367 -2.10 7.87 2.08
C ALA A 367 -2.95 6.85 2.84
N PHE A 368 -3.69 7.32 3.84
CA PHE A 368 -4.64 6.55 4.63
C PHE A 368 -6.02 7.16 4.46
N PHE A 369 -6.95 6.36 3.94
CA PHE A 369 -8.30 6.78 3.61
C PHE A 369 -9.24 6.54 4.80
N THR A 370 -8.85 7.08 5.95
CA THR A 370 -9.63 7.10 7.19
C THR A 370 -10.45 8.39 7.28
N ASP A 371 -11.14 8.59 8.38
CA ASP A 371 -11.77 9.85 8.74
C ASP A 371 -11.28 10.29 10.14
N PRO A 372 -10.41 11.35 10.22
CA PRO A 372 -9.83 12.13 9.12
C PRO A 372 -8.85 11.34 8.26
N GLU A 373 -8.63 11.79 7.01
CA GLU A 373 -7.59 11.27 6.13
C GLU A 373 -6.19 11.63 6.67
N ALA A 374 -5.19 10.79 6.31
CA ALA A 374 -3.79 11.14 6.54
C ALA A 374 -2.94 10.90 5.31
N ALA A 375 -1.94 11.75 5.12
CA ALA A 375 -1.01 11.70 4.00
C ALA A 375 0.40 12.09 4.44
N ALA A 376 1.41 11.36 3.96
CA ALA A 376 2.80 11.68 4.25
C ALA A 376 3.73 11.26 3.12
N VAL A 377 4.84 11.98 2.99
CA VAL A 377 5.96 11.64 2.11
C VAL A 377 7.26 12.09 2.73
N GLY A 378 8.32 11.33 2.48
CA GLY A 378 9.65 11.60 3.02
C GLY A 378 9.82 11.15 4.46
N LEU A 379 10.72 11.81 5.18
CA LEU A 379 11.12 11.45 6.54
C LEU A 379 10.22 12.08 7.59
N THR A 380 9.89 11.34 8.63
CA THR A 380 9.38 11.93 9.88
C THR A 380 10.50 12.73 10.57
N ALA A 381 10.13 13.61 11.50
CA ALA A 381 11.10 14.37 12.28
C ALA A 381 12.11 13.46 13.00
N GLN A 382 11.64 12.32 13.54
CA GLN A 382 12.52 11.36 14.21
C GLN A 382 13.45 10.65 13.21
N GLN A 383 12.95 10.18 12.09
CA GLN A 383 13.75 9.53 11.05
C GLN A 383 14.83 10.48 10.47
N ALA A 384 14.50 11.76 10.31
CA ALA A 384 15.46 12.76 9.85
C ALA A 384 16.57 13.00 10.88
N LYS A 385 16.25 13.04 12.18
CA LYS A 385 17.23 13.12 13.27
C LYS A 385 18.12 11.87 13.31
N ASP A 386 17.54 10.69 13.19
CA ASP A 386 18.29 9.41 13.19
C ASP A 386 19.23 9.33 11.98
N ALA A 387 18.83 9.92 10.85
CA ALA A 387 19.67 10.08 9.65
C ALA A 387 20.69 11.22 9.74
N ARG A 388 20.78 11.89 10.92
CA ARG A 388 21.76 12.95 11.26
C ARG A 388 21.59 14.24 10.43
N TYR A 389 20.39 14.55 9.96
CA TYR A 389 20.10 15.88 9.42
C TYR A 389 20.01 16.93 10.54
N HIS A 390 20.33 18.17 10.22
CA HIS A 390 20.04 19.32 11.07
C HIS A 390 18.56 19.71 10.91
N VAL A 391 17.70 19.05 11.68
CA VAL A 391 16.24 19.11 11.49
C VAL A 391 15.66 20.35 12.12
N ARG A 392 14.83 21.07 11.34
CA ARG A 392 13.85 22.01 11.82
C ARG A 392 12.46 21.57 11.40
N VAL A 393 11.52 21.66 12.31
CA VAL A 393 10.11 21.27 12.11
C VAL A 393 9.25 22.52 12.14
N ALA A 394 8.25 22.58 11.27
CA ALA A 394 7.17 23.56 11.34
C ALA A 394 5.84 22.81 11.41
N ASP A 395 5.01 23.18 12.36
CA ASP A 395 3.68 22.60 12.60
C ASP A 395 2.60 23.66 12.49
N ILE A 396 1.43 23.29 11.99
CA ILE A 396 0.21 24.10 12.02
C ILE A 396 -1.00 23.24 12.36
N GLU A 397 -1.95 23.80 13.09
CA GLU A 397 -3.32 23.31 13.17
C GLU A 397 -4.08 23.89 11.96
N ILE A 398 -4.43 23.00 11.00
CA ILE A 398 -4.96 23.43 9.69
C ILE A 398 -6.26 24.22 9.85
N GLY A 399 -7.17 23.70 10.69
CA GLY A 399 -8.47 24.33 10.94
C GLY A 399 -8.40 25.72 11.57
N ASP A 400 -7.29 26.06 12.24
CA ASP A 400 -7.13 27.38 12.89
C ASP A 400 -6.69 28.46 11.91
N VAL A 401 -5.82 28.12 10.96
CA VAL A 401 -5.07 29.12 10.16
C VAL A 401 -5.37 29.06 8.65
N VAL A 402 -6.04 28.02 8.13
CA VAL A 402 -6.30 27.84 6.70
C VAL A 402 -7.77 28.09 6.37
N MET A 403 -8.05 29.21 5.70
CA MET A 403 -9.43 29.59 5.35
C MET A 403 -10.08 28.56 4.42
N GLY A 404 -9.35 28.04 3.44
CA GLY A 404 -9.85 27.01 2.54
C GLY A 404 -10.29 25.74 3.24
N ALA A 405 -9.62 25.37 4.35
CA ALA A 405 -10.01 24.22 5.19
C ALA A 405 -11.31 24.50 5.96
N LYS A 406 -11.45 25.71 6.54
CA LYS A 406 -12.68 26.15 7.22
C LYS A 406 -13.91 26.14 6.30
N LEU A 407 -13.72 26.48 5.02
CA LEU A 407 -14.76 26.44 4.01
C LEU A 407 -15.04 25.03 3.48
N TYR A 408 -14.05 24.14 3.56
CA TYR A 408 -14.19 22.76 3.13
C TYR A 408 -15.04 21.92 4.11
N ALA A 409 -14.91 22.18 5.40
CA ALA A 409 -15.68 21.50 6.44
C ALA A 409 -15.85 22.41 7.66
N ASP A 410 -17.10 22.53 8.16
CA ASP A 410 -17.39 23.26 9.38
C ASP A 410 -16.72 22.55 10.57
N GLY A 411 -15.99 23.34 11.39
CA GLY A 411 -15.21 22.79 12.48
C GLY A 411 -14.04 21.92 12.03
N TYR A 412 -13.41 22.21 10.88
CA TYR A 412 -12.28 21.45 10.36
C TYR A 412 -11.21 21.26 11.41
N THR A 413 -10.87 20.00 11.70
CA THR A 413 -9.76 19.61 12.57
C THR A 413 -8.70 18.90 11.72
N GLY A 414 -7.44 19.27 11.92
CA GLY A 414 -6.35 18.65 11.19
C GLY A 414 -5.03 19.36 11.47
N ARG A 415 -3.95 18.62 11.28
CA ARG A 415 -2.58 19.10 11.54
C ARG A 415 -1.68 18.81 10.35
N ALA A 416 -0.78 19.73 10.05
CA ALA A 416 0.29 19.51 9.09
C ALA A 416 1.65 19.78 9.72
N ARG A 417 2.63 18.97 9.32
CA ARG A 417 4.05 19.08 9.70
C ARG A 417 4.91 19.11 8.47
N MET A 418 5.88 20.02 8.46
CA MET A 418 6.96 20.10 7.49
C MET A 418 8.30 19.85 8.20
N VAL A 419 9.12 18.95 7.66
CA VAL A 419 10.48 18.61 8.17
C VAL A 419 11.50 19.13 7.17
N VAL A 420 12.41 19.97 7.62
CA VAL A 420 13.39 20.67 6.78
C VAL A 420 14.80 20.42 7.30
N ASP A 421 15.74 20.20 6.39
CA ASP A 421 17.17 20.24 6.70
C ASP A 421 17.65 21.69 6.73
N GLN A 422 18.07 22.17 7.90
CA GLN A 422 18.50 23.56 8.08
C GLN A 422 19.77 23.90 7.29
N GLU A 423 20.63 22.92 7.01
CA GLU A 423 21.88 23.16 6.31
C GLU A 423 21.66 23.43 4.82
N SER A 424 20.82 22.60 4.17
CA SER A 424 20.54 22.74 2.74
C SER A 424 19.27 23.54 2.43
N GLY A 425 18.43 23.80 3.42
CA GLY A 425 17.09 24.37 3.26
C GLY A 425 16.08 23.45 2.56
N ARG A 426 16.42 22.17 2.33
CA ARG A 426 15.59 21.21 1.58
C ARG A 426 14.46 20.66 2.44
N LEU A 427 13.34 20.45 1.79
CA LEU A 427 12.22 19.69 2.36
C LEU A 427 12.59 18.20 2.44
N LEU A 428 12.58 17.64 3.67
CA LEU A 428 12.87 16.23 3.93
C LEU A 428 11.60 15.40 4.04
N GLY A 429 10.51 15.99 4.52
CA GLY A 429 9.25 15.28 4.66
C GLY A 429 8.08 16.20 4.99
N VAL A 430 6.88 15.72 4.68
CA VAL A 430 5.60 16.38 5.00
C VAL A 430 4.63 15.33 5.47
N THR A 431 3.92 15.63 6.55
CA THR A 431 2.82 14.82 7.08
C THR A 431 1.60 15.70 7.29
N MET A 432 0.44 15.26 6.83
CA MET A 432 -0.82 15.99 6.91
C MET A 432 -1.92 15.04 7.41
N VAL A 433 -2.78 15.54 8.29
CA VAL A 433 -4.01 14.86 8.72
C VAL A 433 -5.15 15.84 8.62
N GLY A 434 -6.27 15.40 8.05
CA GLY A 434 -7.49 16.20 7.93
C GLY A 434 -8.30 15.83 6.70
N PRO A 435 -9.56 16.29 6.59
CA PRO A 435 -10.36 16.04 5.40
C PRO A 435 -9.72 16.61 4.11
N GLY A 436 -9.64 15.78 3.05
CA GLY A 436 -9.15 16.18 1.73
C GLY A 436 -7.63 16.30 1.59
N VAL A 437 -6.82 15.94 2.60
CA VAL A 437 -5.35 16.08 2.55
C VAL A 437 -4.66 15.07 1.63
N THR A 438 -5.30 13.94 1.33
CA THR A 438 -4.71 12.93 0.43
C THR A 438 -4.48 13.46 -0.97
N GLU A 439 -5.33 14.35 -1.48
CA GLU A 439 -5.17 14.99 -2.79
C GLU A 439 -4.04 16.03 -2.83
N LEU A 440 -3.60 16.52 -1.66
CA LEU A 440 -2.48 17.44 -1.54
C LEU A 440 -1.11 16.75 -1.52
N LEU A 441 -1.09 15.43 -1.28
CA LEU A 441 0.13 14.65 -1.10
C LEU A 441 1.09 14.75 -2.29
N HIS A 442 0.55 14.82 -3.52
CA HIS A 442 1.41 14.83 -4.71
C HIS A 442 2.25 16.11 -4.81
N SER A 443 1.76 17.25 -4.35
CA SER A 443 2.57 18.48 -4.28
C SER A 443 3.75 18.32 -3.33
N ALA A 444 3.56 17.67 -2.19
CA ALA A 444 4.62 17.33 -1.25
C ALA A 444 5.61 16.33 -1.86
N THR A 445 5.11 15.31 -2.57
CA THR A 445 5.95 14.32 -3.25
C THR A 445 6.87 14.98 -4.29
N ILE A 446 6.34 15.90 -5.10
CA ILE A 446 7.12 16.67 -6.07
C ILE A 446 8.20 17.51 -5.38
N ALA A 447 7.86 18.18 -4.27
CA ALA A 447 8.80 19.02 -3.54
C ALA A 447 9.94 18.19 -2.91
N VAL A 448 9.64 17.04 -2.30
CA VAL A 448 10.64 16.14 -1.71
C VAL A 448 11.52 15.52 -2.81
N ALA A 449 10.91 14.93 -3.84
CA ALA A 449 11.65 14.31 -4.95
C ALA A 449 12.49 15.33 -5.75
N GLY A 450 12.00 16.57 -5.89
CA GLY A 450 12.70 17.66 -6.56
C GLY A 450 13.74 18.34 -5.70
N HIS A 451 13.96 17.91 -4.45
CA HIS A 451 14.85 18.56 -3.48
C HIS A 451 14.57 20.07 -3.36
N VAL A 452 13.28 20.43 -3.37
CA VAL A 452 12.87 21.84 -3.36
C VAL A 452 13.19 22.45 -2.00
N THR A 453 13.82 23.63 -2.00
CA THR A 453 14.15 24.37 -0.78
C THR A 453 12.96 25.21 -0.30
N VAL A 454 12.91 25.49 1.00
CA VAL A 454 11.86 26.37 1.58
C VAL A 454 11.84 27.76 0.95
N ASP A 455 12.99 28.31 0.55
CA ASP A 455 13.06 29.58 -0.17
C ASP A 455 12.41 29.51 -1.55
N ARG A 456 12.54 28.38 -2.24
CA ARG A 456 11.85 28.16 -3.52
C ARG A 456 10.34 27.94 -3.31
N LEU A 457 9.96 27.17 -2.28
CA LEU A 457 8.55 26.94 -1.94
C LEU A 457 7.82 28.24 -1.58
N TRP A 458 8.51 29.22 -1.01
CA TRP A 458 7.94 30.54 -0.72
C TRP A 458 7.35 31.25 -1.95
N HIS A 459 7.85 30.93 -3.13
CA HIS A 459 7.37 31.46 -4.41
C HIS A 459 6.31 30.56 -5.08
N ALA A 460 6.01 29.39 -4.50
CA ALA A 460 4.94 28.52 -4.96
C ALA A 460 3.61 28.95 -4.32
N VAL A 461 2.97 29.95 -4.90
CA VAL A 461 1.79 30.60 -4.31
C VAL A 461 0.57 29.68 -4.36
N PRO A 462 -0.01 29.28 -3.21
CA PRO A 462 -1.23 28.48 -3.19
C PRO A 462 -2.44 29.35 -3.59
N CYS A 463 -3.40 28.75 -4.30
CA CYS A 463 -4.62 29.42 -4.69
C CYS A 463 -5.50 29.67 -3.44
N PHE A 464 -6.11 30.88 -3.34
CA PHE A 464 -7.01 31.21 -2.25
C PHE A 464 -8.47 31.23 -2.73
N PRO A 465 -9.44 30.73 -1.95
CA PRO A 465 -9.27 29.95 -0.72
C PRO A 465 -9.26 28.43 -1.03
N THR A 466 -8.16 27.74 -0.79
CA THR A 466 -8.05 26.30 -0.93
C THR A 466 -7.32 25.70 0.28
N ILE A 467 -7.45 24.38 0.52
CA ILE A 467 -6.69 23.71 1.58
C ILE A 467 -5.18 23.81 1.31
N SER A 468 -4.75 23.96 0.05
CA SER A 468 -3.34 24.15 -0.32
C SER A 468 -2.70 25.39 0.33
N GLU A 469 -3.47 26.33 0.87
CA GLU A 469 -2.96 27.46 1.67
C GLU A 469 -2.15 26.99 2.89
N LEU A 470 -2.31 25.72 3.32
CA LEU A 470 -1.49 25.12 4.37
C LEU A 470 0.02 25.25 4.10
N TRP A 471 0.45 25.23 2.81
CA TRP A 471 1.85 25.43 2.45
C TRP A 471 2.38 26.80 2.87
N LEU A 472 1.60 27.84 2.61
CA LEU A 472 1.97 29.21 3.05
C LEU A 472 2.08 29.25 4.57
N ARG A 473 1.10 28.67 5.28
CA ARG A 473 1.09 28.70 6.74
C ARG A 473 2.25 27.91 7.37
N LEU A 474 2.63 26.77 6.78
CA LEU A 474 3.82 26.03 7.18
C LEU A 474 5.11 26.84 6.95
N LEU A 475 5.21 27.55 5.84
CA LEU A 475 6.36 28.39 5.51
C LEU A 475 6.45 29.63 6.40
N GLU A 476 5.33 30.24 6.75
CA GLU A 476 5.26 31.33 7.75
C GLU A 476 5.72 30.80 9.12
N ALA A 477 5.14 29.70 9.60
CA ALA A 477 5.55 29.06 10.86
C ALA A 477 7.04 28.69 10.88
N TYR A 478 7.58 28.21 9.76
CA TYR A 478 9.01 27.94 9.63
C TYR A 478 9.86 29.22 9.75
N ARG A 479 9.44 30.35 9.15
CA ARG A 479 10.20 31.61 9.18
C ARG A 479 10.11 32.33 10.52
N ASP A 480 8.93 32.31 11.16
CA ASP A 480 8.66 33.05 12.39
C ASP A 480 9.34 32.42 13.64
N GLY A 481 9.97 31.26 13.48
CA GLY A 481 10.70 30.62 14.56
C GLY A 481 9.82 30.01 15.65
N SER A 482 8.57 29.70 15.35
CA SER A 482 7.69 29.00 16.28
C SER A 482 8.16 27.54 16.41
N ASP A 483 9.31 27.35 17.07
CA ASP A 483 9.76 26.07 17.59
C ASP A 483 8.86 25.69 18.77
N HIS A 484 7.81 24.93 18.53
CA HIS A 484 7.20 24.17 19.59
C HIS A 484 8.09 22.96 19.85
N ASN A 485 8.99 23.10 20.86
CA ASN A 485 9.78 22.04 21.48
C ASN A 485 8.91 20.89 22.00
#